data_4402d21e3a4e11c20159508d1837b3f0
#
_entry.id   4402d21e3a4e11c20159508d1837b3f0
#
_cell.length_a   1.000
_cell.length_b   1.000
_cell.length_c   1.000
_cell.angle_alpha   90.00
_cell.angle_beta   90.00
_cell.angle_gamma   90.00
#
_symmetry.space_group_name_H-M   'P 1'
#
loop_
_entity.id
_entity.type
_entity.pdbx_description
1 polymer ?
#
loop_
_entity_poly.entity_id
_entity_poly.type
_entity_poly.pdbx_seq_one_letter_code
_entity_poly.pdbx_strand_id
1 'polypeptide(L)'
;MKTVFPRLYRAARPAAFLAATSTGCFAHLTGDGAHDATDRRVAREFRPVQVSLYLPPLLAQLRTSPAAELPPAAAAFGRFAPAVSVRADADFLYIESNGLPAHNMMVGITAWQQQVPLPQPYRGSNAWRIPLRPVPAPDGGVTIRDRFLRGAIALAANGIPIFNPQNNRGAVSQEIGELDQWGGHCGRADDYHYHVAPLHLQAVLGKALPVAYALDGYPIHGLAEADDSAPKGLDHWNGHDHAPLGYHYHATLKYPYLNGGFRGVVTEREEQVDPQPRAQGVREALQVLRGAKITGFKTITPEKSYALQYDVRGGAGAIDYEQVSEGVWKFRFTSPDGAVREETYRAGDRRGGGGGKKGKDGKGRRDEE
;
A
#
# COMPACT_ATOMS: atom_id res chain seq x y z
N MET A 1 -46.62 9.09 30.36
CA MET A 1 -45.99 8.94 31.69
C MET A 1 -45.20 7.63 31.73
N LYS A 2 -43.90 7.72 31.63
CA LYS A 2 -42.88 6.85 32.24
C LYS A 2 -41.53 7.36 31.78
N THR A 3 -40.91 8.12 32.67
CA THR A 3 -39.56 8.68 32.63
C THR A 3 -38.52 7.55 32.80
N VAL A 4 -37.50 7.53 31.97
CA VAL A 4 -36.31 6.73 32.23
C VAL A 4 -35.07 7.65 32.13
N PHE A 5 -34.32 7.73 33.24
CA PHE A 5 -33.10 8.50 33.43
C PHE A 5 -31.89 7.80 32.80
N PRO A 6 -30.91 8.53 32.29
CA PRO A 6 -29.64 7.94 31.81
C PRO A 6 -28.63 7.70 32.96
N ARG A 7 -27.97 6.58 32.92
CA ARG A 7 -26.84 6.22 33.81
C ARG A 7 -25.58 6.98 33.41
N LEU A 8 -25.02 7.68 34.40
CA LEU A 8 -23.66 8.28 34.36
C LEU A 8 -22.59 7.19 34.32
N TYR A 9 -21.71 7.25 33.33
CA TYR A 9 -20.43 6.51 33.32
C TYR A 9 -19.35 7.36 33.95
N ARG A 10 -18.71 6.81 34.98
CA ARG A 10 -17.55 7.36 35.70
C ARG A 10 -16.30 7.25 34.80
N ALA A 11 -15.59 8.38 34.67
CA ALA A 11 -14.28 8.45 34.07
C ALA A 11 -13.22 7.75 34.95
N ALA A 12 -12.41 6.87 34.34
CA ALA A 12 -11.21 6.31 34.96
C ALA A 12 -10.01 7.19 34.66
N ARG A 13 -9.22 7.51 35.69
CA ARG A 13 -7.98 8.27 35.64
C ARG A 13 -6.82 7.38 35.10
N PRO A 14 -5.86 7.92 34.35
CA PRO A 14 -4.67 7.17 33.98
C PRO A 14 -3.65 7.12 35.11
N ALA A 15 -3.08 5.95 35.34
CA ALA A 15 -1.97 5.70 36.26
C ALA A 15 -0.65 6.13 35.63
N ALA A 16 0.14 6.87 36.39
CA ALA A 16 1.49 7.27 36.02
C ALA A 16 2.47 6.09 36.15
N PHE A 17 3.26 5.82 35.12
CA PHE A 17 4.36 4.86 35.17
C PHE A 17 5.63 5.58 35.63
N LEU A 18 6.19 5.11 36.77
CA LEU A 18 7.50 5.50 37.28
C LEU A 18 8.59 4.72 36.51
N ALA A 19 9.58 5.45 36.01
CA ALA A 19 10.80 4.85 35.47
C ALA A 19 11.71 4.39 36.62
N ALA A 20 12.09 3.11 36.59
CA ALA A 20 13.09 2.55 37.49
C ALA A 20 14.44 2.48 36.79
N THR A 21 15.43 3.20 37.32
CA THR A 21 16.86 3.10 36.97
C THR A 21 17.47 1.91 37.68
N SER A 22 18.01 0.94 36.97
CA SER A 22 18.77 -0.18 37.56
C SER A 22 20.26 0.16 37.57
N THR A 23 20.79 0.29 38.77
CA THR A 23 22.22 0.36 39.06
C THR A 23 22.78 -1.08 39.17
N GLY A 24 23.80 -1.38 38.37
CA GLY A 24 24.43 -2.70 38.37
C GLY A 24 25.28 -2.94 39.61
N CYS A 25 25.14 -4.07 40.23
CA CYS A 25 25.90 -4.54 41.35
C CYS A 25 27.02 -5.49 40.92
N PHE A 26 28.25 -5.20 41.30
CA PHE A 26 29.41 -6.08 41.16
C PHE A 26 29.33 -7.23 42.16
N ALA A 27 29.53 -8.46 41.73
CA ALA A 27 29.73 -9.60 42.59
C ALA A 27 31.22 -10.00 42.63
N HIS A 28 31.76 -9.99 43.85
CA HIS A 28 33.06 -10.60 44.20
C HIS A 28 32.94 -12.13 44.19
N LEU A 29 33.92 -12.78 43.57
CA LEU A 29 34.24 -14.17 43.83
C LEU A 29 35.62 -14.27 44.47
N THR A 30 35.66 -14.66 45.73
CA THR A 30 36.84 -15.15 46.45
C THR A 30 36.96 -16.65 46.23
N GLY A 31 38.12 -17.13 45.90
CA GLY A 31 38.48 -18.54 45.87
C GLY A 31 39.96 -18.68 46.15
N ASP A 32 40.23 -19.15 47.37
CA ASP A 32 41.54 -19.53 47.86
C ASP A 32 42.07 -20.78 47.16
N GLY A 33 43.40 -20.78 46.91
CA GLY A 33 44.11 -21.96 46.44
C GLY A 33 45.61 -21.69 46.39
N ALA A 34 46.32 -21.94 47.50
CA ALA A 34 47.74 -21.88 47.59
C ALA A 34 48.42 -23.01 46.83
N HIS A 35 49.48 -22.78 46.10
CA HIS A 35 50.71 -23.61 46.02
C HIS A 35 51.89 -22.85 45.44
N ASP A 36 52.91 -23.01 46.13
CA ASP A 36 54.33 -22.73 46.27
C ASP A 36 55.18 -22.71 44.98
N ALA A 37 56.31 -21.97 45.15
CA ALA A 37 57.67 -22.09 44.64
C ALA A 37 58.08 -21.56 43.25
N THR A 38 58.85 -20.49 43.43
CA THR A 38 60.12 -20.22 42.74
C THR A 38 60.23 -20.40 41.22
N ASP A 39 60.22 -19.30 40.50
CA ASP A 39 61.32 -19.02 39.53
C ASP A 39 61.48 -17.51 39.33
N ARG A 40 62.69 -17.08 39.62
CA ARG A 40 63.18 -15.74 39.31
C ARG A 40 63.61 -15.71 37.86
N ARG A 41 62.94 -14.93 37.00
CA ARG A 41 63.62 -14.25 35.86
C ARG A 41 62.75 -13.19 35.21
N VAL A 42 63.30 -11.97 35.21
CA VAL A 42 63.13 -10.92 34.20
C VAL A 42 61.77 -10.19 34.22
N ALA A 43 61.67 -9.20 35.06
CA ALA A 43 60.78 -8.08 34.88
C ALA A 43 61.19 -7.29 33.62
N ARG A 44 60.48 -7.47 32.52
CA ARG A 44 60.44 -6.52 31.41
C ARG A 44 59.43 -5.45 31.79
N GLU A 45 59.92 -4.24 31.99
CA GLU A 45 59.10 -3.04 32.08
C GLU A 45 58.27 -2.89 30.81
N PHE A 46 56.95 -3.17 30.94
CA PHE A 46 55.96 -2.73 29.91
C PHE A 46 55.73 -1.24 30.08
N ARG A 47 56.39 -0.43 29.25
CA ARG A 47 55.95 0.97 29.09
C ARG A 47 54.63 0.97 28.33
N PRO A 48 53.57 1.60 28.84
CA PRO A 48 52.36 1.77 28.08
C PRO A 48 52.61 2.63 26.86
N VAL A 49 52.49 2.04 25.66
CA VAL A 49 52.49 2.81 24.42
C VAL A 49 51.16 3.57 24.39
N GLN A 50 51.25 4.89 24.56
CA GLN A 50 50.12 5.78 24.29
C GLN A 50 49.88 5.75 22.78
N VAL A 51 48.91 4.91 22.33
CA VAL A 51 48.39 5.00 20.98
C VAL A 51 47.42 6.20 20.97
N SER A 52 47.94 7.34 20.55
CA SER A 52 47.10 8.49 20.19
C SER A 52 46.36 8.09 18.92
N LEU A 53 45.09 7.65 19.06
CA LEU A 53 44.17 7.48 17.94
C LEU A 53 43.85 8.87 17.38
N TYR A 54 44.65 9.28 16.39
CA TYR A 54 44.33 10.43 15.57
C TYR A 54 43.15 10.03 14.70
N LEU A 55 41.93 10.22 15.19
CA LEU A 55 40.70 10.15 14.38
C LEU A 55 40.70 11.37 13.47
N PRO A 56 40.75 11.20 12.15
CA PRO A 56 40.67 12.33 11.24
C PRO A 56 39.33 13.07 11.45
N PRO A 57 39.30 14.39 11.25
CA PRO A 57 38.11 15.23 11.50
C PRO A 57 36.91 14.97 10.56
N LEU A 58 36.91 13.85 9.85
CA LEU A 58 35.85 13.46 8.92
C LEU A 58 34.54 12.99 9.60
N LEU A 59 34.59 12.65 10.90
CA LEU A 59 33.38 12.26 11.67
C LEU A 59 32.63 13.44 12.29
N ALA A 60 33.16 14.66 12.21
CA ALA A 60 32.48 15.86 12.71
C ALA A 60 31.51 16.50 11.72
N GLN A 61 31.31 15.91 10.53
CA GLN A 61 30.39 16.42 9.50
C GLN A 61 29.15 15.55 9.25
N LEU A 62 28.88 14.57 10.09
CA LEU A 62 27.50 14.11 10.25
C LEU A 62 26.74 15.18 11.02
N ARG A 63 26.57 16.36 10.41
CA ARG A 63 25.49 17.25 10.76
C ARG A 63 24.24 16.41 10.54
N THR A 64 23.56 16.00 11.60
CA THR A 64 22.14 15.70 11.57
C THR A 64 21.50 16.97 11.02
N SER A 65 21.23 17.00 9.73
CA SER A 65 20.31 17.97 9.17
C SER A 65 19.08 17.89 10.06
N PRO A 66 18.52 19.00 10.57
CA PRO A 66 17.25 18.94 11.28
C PRO A 66 16.31 18.16 10.36
N ALA A 67 15.60 17.17 10.91
CA ALA A 67 14.63 16.40 10.14
C ALA A 67 13.77 17.43 9.42
N ALA A 68 13.89 17.49 8.08
CA ALA A 68 13.18 18.49 7.30
C ALA A 68 11.70 18.31 7.64
N GLU A 69 11.05 19.38 8.08
CA GLU A 69 9.63 19.36 8.41
C GLU A 69 8.87 18.85 7.20
N LEU A 70 8.09 17.78 7.39
CA LEU A 70 7.36 17.18 6.29
C LEU A 70 6.30 18.17 5.77
N PRO A 71 6.08 18.25 4.48
CA PRO A 71 5.09 19.16 3.90
C PRO A 71 3.69 18.83 4.39
N PRO A 72 2.74 19.80 4.41
CA PRO A 72 1.38 19.61 4.90
C PRO A 72 0.66 18.41 4.24
N ALA A 73 0.97 18.10 2.99
CA ALA A 73 0.43 16.94 2.27
C ALA A 73 0.77 15.60 2.96
N ALA A 74 1.83 15.53 3.76
CA ALA A 74 2.19 14.33 4.51
C ALA A 74 1.22 14.02 5.67
N ALA A 75 0.44 15.01 6.13
CA ALA A 75 -0.39 14.87 7.32
C ALA A 75 -1.45 13.76 7.21
N ALA A 76 -2.07 13.60 6.05
CA ALA A 76 -3.07 12.55 5.81
C ALA A 76 -2.42 11.16 5.87
N PHE A 77 -1.30 10.97 5.18
CA PHE A 77 -0.55 9.71 5.15
C PHE A 77 0.02 9.33 6.51
N GLY A 78 0.50 10.32 7.28
CA GLY A 78 1.06 10.13 8.62
C GLY A 78 0.07 9.55 9.63
N ARG A 79 -1.26 9.65 9.38
CA ARG A 79 -2.28 9.02 10.21
C ARG A 79 -2.27 7.49 10.12
N PHE A 80 -1.61 6.94 9.13
CA PHE A 80 -1.54 5.50 8.88
C PHE A 80 -0.16 4.91 9.18
N ALA A 81 0.71 5.64 9.88
CA ALA A 81 1.98 5.09 10.36
C ALA A 81 1.73 3.98 11.41
N PRO A 82 2.54 2.93 11.47
CA PRO A 82 3.74 2.68 10.67
C PRO A 82 3.49 1.95 9.33
N ALA A 83 2.24 1.59 9.00
CA ALA A 83 1.92 0.88 7.75
C ALA A 83 2.23 1.73 6.48
N VAL A 84 2.16 3.05 6.64
CA VAL A 84 2.56 4.03 5.63
C VAL A 84 3.72 4.84 6.17
N SER A 85 4.79 4.96 5.40
CA SER A 85 5.88 5.88 5.68
C SER A 85 6.00 6.93 4.58
N VAL A 86 6.48 8.12 4.94
CA VAL A 86 6.57 9.26 4.03
C VAL A 86 7.96 9.88 4.09
N ARG A 87 8.45 10.32 2.96
CA ARG A 87 9.64 11.18 2.81
C ARG A 87 9.37 12.20 1.72
N ALA A 88 10.08 13.30 1.71
CA ALA A 88 9.92 14.34 0.70
C ALA A 88 11.28 14.81 0.19
N ASP A 89 11.27 15.28 -1.05
CA ASP A 89 12.34 16.14 -1.58
C ASP A 89 11.75 17.53 -1.95
N ALA A 90 12.43 18.28 -2.79
CA ALA A 90 11.98 19.62 -3.18
C ALA A 90 10.69 19.60 -4.00
N ASP A 91 10.39 18.53 -4.73
CA ASP A 91 9.35 18.47 -5.74
C ASP A 91 8.23 17.48 -5.42
N PHE A 92 8.55 16.40 -4.68
CA PHE A 92 7.63 15.29 -4.46
C PHE A 92 7.55 14.85 -3.01
N LEU A 93 6.36 14.45 -2.60
CA LEU A 93 6.13 13.59 -1.45
C LEU A 93 6.19 12.13 -1.94
N TYR A 94 7.01 11.32 -1.29
CA TYR A 94 7.12 9.89 -1.55
C TYR A 94 6.41 9.12 -0.45
N ILE A 95 5.55 8.19 -0.84
CA ILE A 95 4.74 7.37 0.05
C ILE A 95 5.11 5.92 -0.16
N GLU A 96 5.45 5.25 0.92
CA GLU A 96 5.80 3.84 0.95
C GLU A 96 4.76 3.04 1.73
N SER A 97 4.36 1.90 1.20
CA SER A 97 3.44 0.95 1.83
C SER A 97 3.68 -0.46 1.30
N ASN A 98 3.03 -1.44 1.91
CA ASN A 98 2.97 -2.80 1.35
C ASN A 98 1.75 -3.04 0.46
N GLY A 99 0.94 -2.02 0.17
CA GLY A 99 -0.25 -2.13 -0.67
C GLY A 99 -1.41 -2.94 -0.07
N LEU A 100 -1.38 -3.24 1.23
CA LEU A 100 -2.45 -3.96 1.94
C LEU A 100 -3.11 -3.05 2.99
N PRO A 101 -4.43 -2.83 2.91
CA PRO A 101 -5.16 -2.07 3.91
C PRO A 101 -5.37 -2.89 5.19
N ALA A 102 -5.67 -2.20 6.32
CA ALA A 102 -5.95 -2.84 7.60
C ALA A 102 -7.33 -3.51 7.67
N HIS A 103 -8.27 -3.13 6.77
CA HIS A 103 -9.59 -3.78 6.70
C HIS A 103 -9.52 -5.14 5.98
N ASN A 104 -10.53 -5.97 6.14
CA ASN A 104 -10.67 -7.17 5.34
C ASN A 104 -10.89 -6.81 3.86
N MET A 105 -10.48 -7.69 2.96
CA MET A 105 -10.46 -7.44 1.53
C MET A 105 -11.29 -8.48 0.77
N MET A 106 -11.71 -8.13 -0.44
CA MET A 106 -12.28 -9.03 -1.44
C MET A 106 -13.69 -9.58 -1.13
N VAL A 107 -14.18 -9.51 0.11
CA VAL A 107 -15.44 -10.14 0.52
C VAL A 107 -16.64 -9.52 -0.21
N GLY A 108 -17.48 -10.36 -0.78
CA GLY A 108 -18.68 -9.97 -1.54
C GLY A 108 -18.49 -9.94 -3.05
N ILE A 109 -17.28 -9.97 -3.56
CA ILE A 109 -16.98 -9.95 -4.99
C ILE A 109 -17.56 -11.18 -5.69
N THR A 110 -18.20 -10.95 -6.84
CA THR A 110 -18.82 -12.01 -7.69
C THR A 110 -18.18 -12.11 -9.06
N ALA A 111 -17.59 -11.05 -9.58
CA ALA A 111 -16.84 -11.06 -10.85
C ALA A 111 -15.33 -11.28 -10.59
N TRP A 112 -14.98 -12.45 -10.08
CA TRP A 112 -13.64 -12.76 -9.56
C TRP A 112 -12.78 -13.57 -10.54
N GLN A 113 -11.56 -13.11 -10.80
CA GLN A 113 -10.57 -13.79 -11.64
C GLN A 113 -9.53 -14.57 -10.81
N GLN A 114 -9.92 -14.99 -9.62
CA GLN A 114 -9.14 -15.81 -8.69
C GLN A 114 -7.85 -15.12 -8.14
N GLN A 115 -7.82 -13.78 -8.18
CA GLN A 115 -6.78 -13.02 -7.51
C GLN A 115 -6.97 -13.05 -5.99
N VAL A 116 -5.85 -12.90 -5.28
CA VAL A 116 -5.82 -12.79 -3.81
C VAL A 116 -4.91 -11.63 -3.40
N PRO A 117 -5.16 -10.96 -2.27
CA PRO A 117 -4.28 -9.88 -1.83
C PRO A 117 -2.88 -10.36 -1.48
N LEU A 118 -1.85 -9.80 -2.14
CA LEU A 118 -0.45 -10.02 -1.82
C LEU A 118 0.24 -8.68 -1.50
N PRO A 119 1.19 -8.68 -0.54
CA PRO A 119 2.01 -7.50 -0.29
C PRO A 119 2.75 -7.05 -1.55
N GLN A 120 2.80 -5.74 -1.78
CA GLN A 120 3.47 -5.11 -2.90
C GLN A 120 4.71 -4.33 -2.44
N PRO A 121 5.80 -4.28 -3.23
CA PRO A 121 7.01 -3.61 -2.82
C PRO A 121 7.00 -2.11 -3.18
N TYR A 122 6.01 -1.36 -2.71
CA TYR A 122 5.95 0.09 -2.95
C TYR A 122 6.90 0.84 -2.01
N ARG A 123 8.23 0.60 -2.17
CA ARG A 123 9.28 1.13 -1.29
C ARG A 123 10.51 1.58 -2.10
N GLY A 124 11.32 2.46 -1.53
CA GLY A 124 12.55 2.94 -2.15
C GLY A 124 12.32 3.63 -3.49
N SER A 125 12.96 3.15 -4.55
CA SER A 125 12.77 3.66 -5.91
C SER A 125 11.40 3.30 -6.51
N ASN A 126 10.69 2.34 -5.92
CA ASN A 126 9.33 1.92 -6.31
C ASN A 126 8.25 2.53 -5.38
N ALA A 127 8.56 3.61 -4.64
CA ALA A 127 7.58 4.34 -3.83
C ALA A 127 6.61 5.15 -4.70
N TRP A 128 5.38 5.36 -4.23
CA TRP A 128 4.45 6.32 -4.82
C TRP A 128 5.00 7.73 -4.66
N ARG A 129 4.76 8.58 -5.64
CA ARG A 129 5.18 9.97 -5.60
C ARG A 129 4.02 10.90 -5.96
N ILE A 130 3.83 11.94 -5.15
CA ILE A 130 2.81 12.97 -5.33
C ILE A 130 3.51 14.31 -5.49
N PRO A 131 3.24 15.07 -6.56
CA PRO A 131 3.78 16.42 -6.73
C PRO A 131 3.40 17.32 -5.55
N LEU A 132 4.39 18.02 -4.97
CA LEU A 132 4.14 18.97 -3.88
C LEU A 132 3.60 20.30 -4.38
N ARG A 133 3.85 20.63 -5.63
CA ARG A 133 3.39 21.84 -6.31
C ARG A 133 2.68 21.45 -7.60
N PRO A 134 1.38 21.08 -7.51
CA PRO A 134 0.60 20.76 -8.71
C PRO A 134 0.57 21.97 -9.66
N VAL A 135 0.77 21.69 -10.95
CA VAL A 135 0.76 22.70 -12.01
C VAL A 135 -0.51 22.52 -12.83
N PRO A 136 -1.39 23.53 -12.89
CA PRO A 136 -2.58 23.45 -13.74
C PRO A 136 -2.19 23.19 -15.20
N ALA A 137 -2.88 22.25 -15.85
CA ALA A 137 -2.67 21.98 -17.27
C ALA A 137 -3.14 23.16 -18.13
N PRO A 138 -2.33 23.61 -19.11
CA PRO A 138 -2.62 24.82 -19.91
C PRO A 138 -3.86 24.67 -20.80
N ASP A 139 -4.23 23.43 -21.15
CA ASP A 139 -5.41 23.07 -21.93
C ASP A 139 -6.66 22.76 -21.07
N GLY A 140 -6.59 23.02 -19.75
CA GLY A 140 -7.68 22.80 -18.81
C GLY A 140 -7.74 21.42 -18.19
N GLY A 141 -6.84 20.51 -18.58
CA GLY A 141 -6.74 19.19 -18.00
C GLY A 141 -7.24 18.04 -18.88
N VAL A 142 -7.21 16.83 -18.36
CA VAL A 142 -7.51 15.62 -19.11
C VAL A 142 -8.49 14.69 -18.37
N THR A 143 -9.51 14.20 -19.11
CA THR A 143 -10.50 13.23 -18.58
C THR A 143 -9.88 11.87 -18.28
N ILE A 144 -10.39 11.20 -17.24
CA ILE A 144 -10.09 9.78 -17.02
C ILE A 144 -11.07 8.85 -17.77
N ARG A 145 -12.16 9.36 -18.30
CA ARG A 145 -13.14 8.54 -19.06
C ARG A 145 -12.48 7.97 -20.30
N ASP A 146 -12.47 6.64 -20.40
CA ASP A 146 -11.87 5.85 -21.49
C ASP A 146 -10.36 6.12 -21.69
N ARG A 147 -9.70 6.65 -20.64
CA ARG A 147 -8.25 6.91 -20.57
C ARG A 147 -7.71 6.48 -19.21
N PHE A 148 -6.42 6.29 -19.12
CA PHE A 148 -5.78 5.84 -17.88
C PHE A 148 -6.42 4.58 -17.29
N LEU A 149 -6.79 3.63 -18.18
CA LEU A 149 -7.47 2.38 -17.79
C LEU A 149 -6.50 1.35 -17.19
N ARG A 150 -5.23 1.71 -17.08
CA ARG A 150 -4.17 0.93 -16.44
C ARG A 150 -3.52 1.74 -15.33
N GLY A 151 -3.12 1.04 -14.26
CA GLY A 151 -2.49 1.66 -13.12
C GLY A 151 -3.39 2.64 -12.35
N ALA A 152 -2.78 3.33 -11.40
CA ALA A 152 -3.48 4.25 -10.54
C ALA A 152 -3.68 5.63 -11.16
N ILE A 153 -4.76 6.31 -10.73
CA ILE A 153 -5.03 7.72 -10.98
C ILE A 153 -4.86 8.56 -9.71
N ALA A 154 -4.90 7.90 -8.55
CA ALA A 154 -4.74 8.54 -7.24
C ALA A 154 -4.11 7.57 -6.25
N LEU A 155 -3.70 8.09 -5.10
CA LEU A 155 -3.20 7.33 -3.96
C LEU A 155 -4.02 7.68 -2.72
N ALA A 156 -4.65 6.69 -2.09
CA ALA A 156 -5.37 6.84 -0.84
C ALA A 156 -4.42 7.15 0.33
N ALA A 157 -4.91 7.86 1.34
CA ALA A 157 -4.10 8.24 2.50
C ALA A 157 -3.53 7.05 3.28
N ASN A 158 -4.15 5.87 3.18
CA ASN A 158 -3.63 4.62 3.74
C ASN A 158 -2.59 3.92 2.84
N GLY A 159 -2.08 4.58 1.81
CA GLY A 159 -1.04 4.06 0.92
C GLY A 159 -1.50 3.03 -0.11
N ILE A 160 -2.82 2.89 -0.30
CA ILE A 160 -3.40 1.98 -1.30
C ILE A 160 -3.68 2.76 -2.59
N PRO A 161 -3.25 2.26 -3.77
CA PRO A 161 -3.54 2.91 -5.04
C PRO A 161 -5.04 2.94 -5.33
N ILE A 162 -5.47 3.97 -6.05
CA ILE A 162 -6.83 4.08 -6.55
C ILE A 162 -6.75 4.08 -8.07
N PHE A 163 -7.35 3.08 -8.70
CA PHE A 163 -7.39 2.96 -10.15
C PHE A 163 -8.61 3.69 -10.71
N ASN A 164 -8.66 3.82 -12.04
CA ASN A 164 -9.81 4.37 -12.72
C ASN A 164 -11.09 3.60 -12.34
N PRO A 165 -12.23 4.27 -12.07
CA PRO A 165 -13.51 3.60 -11.86
C PRO A 165 -13.92 2.64 -12.98
N GLN A 166 -13.46 2.89 -14.22
CA GLN A 166 -13.58 1.96 -15.32
C GLN A 166 -12.41 0.94 -15.27
N ASN A 167 -12.74 -0.32 -15.46
CA ASN A 167 -11.72 -1.35 -15.68
C ASN A 167 -11.11 -1.27 -17.10
N ASN A 168 -10.13 -2.11 -17.38
CA ASN A 168 -9.44 -2.14 -18.67
C ASN A 168 -10.33 -2.56 -19.88
N ARG A 169 -11.63 -2.81 -19.66
CA ARG A 169 -12.65 -3.07 -20.69
C ARG A 169 -13.63 -1.90 -20.83
N GLY A 170 -13.41 -0.80 -20.09
CA GLY A 170 -14.29 0.35 -20.08
C GLY A 170 -15.56 0.20 -19.23
N ALA A 171 -15.75 -0.94 -18.55
CA ALA A 171 -16.88 -1.15 -17.66
C ALA A 171 -16.62 -0.51 -16.28
N VAL A 172 -17.65 0.05 -15.64
CA VAL A 172 -17.56 0.63 -14.31
C VAL A 172 -17.55 -0.48 -13.27
N SER A 173 -16.40 -0.69 -12.62
CA SER A 173 -16.15 -1.82 -11.71
C SER A 173 -17.14 -1.89 -10.54
N GLN A 174 -17.59 -0.72 -10.03
CA GLN A 174 -18.59 -0.62 -8.97
C GLN A 174 -19.95 -1.24 -9.37
N GLU A 175 -20.28 -1.23 -10.65
CA GLU A 175 -21.60 -1.62 -11.16
C GLU A 175 -21.68 -3.10 -11.56
N ILE A 176 -20.53 -3.79 -11.65
CA ILE A 176 -20.47 -5.15 -12.22
C ILE A 176 -20.00 -6.23 -11.23
N GLY A 177 -19.97 -5.91 -9.92
CA GLY A 177 -19.63 -6.89 -8.88
C GLY A 177 -18.15 -7.24 -8.78
N GLU A 178 -17.27 -6.40 -9.29
CA GLU A 178 -15.82 -6.56 -9.19
C GLU A 178 -15.26 -6.05 -7.83
N LEU A 179 -16.01 -5.24 -7.08
CA LEU A 179 -15.52 -4.57 -5.88
C LEU A 179 -16.11 -5.16 -4.60
N ASP A 180 -15.31 -5.13 -3.55
CA ASP A 180 -15.76 -5.42 -2.19
C ASP A 180 -16.49 -4.22 -1.56
N GLN A 181 -16.92 -4.36 -0.31
CA GLN A 181 -17.63 -3.29 0.41
C GLN A 181 -16.81 -2.01 0.61
N TRP A 182 -15.49 -2.07 0.44
CA TRP A 182 -14.59 -0.94 0.59
C TRP A 182 -14.28 -0.24 -0.73
N GLY A 183 -14.82 -0.79 -1.82
CA GLY A 183 -14.64 -0.25 -3.17
C GLY A 183 -13.33 -0.65 -3.83
N GLY A 184 -12.78 -1.78 -3.43
CA GLY A 184 -11.53 -2.30 -3.98
C GLY A 184 -11.59 -3.78 -4.36
N HIS A 185 -10.57 -4.20 -5.07
CA HIS A 185 -10.29 -5.58 -5.42
C HIS A 185 -8.80 -5.80 -5.75
N CYS A 186 -8.40 -7.02 -6.08
CA CYS A 186 -7.05 -7.32 -6.56
C CYS A 186 -6.97 -7.33 -8.08
N GLY A 187 -5.92 -6.71 -8.60
CA GLY A 187 -5.54 -6.77 -10.00
C GLY A 187 -4.78 -8.03 -10.38
N ARG A 188 -4.26 -8.05 -11.62
CA ARG A 188 -3.55 -9.21 -12.18
C ARG A 188 -2.24 -9.54 -11.49
N ALA A 189 -1.70 -8.63 -10.70
CA ALA A 189 -0.50 -8.84 -9.91
C ALA A 189 -0.81 -9.26 -8.46
N ASP A 190 -2.07 -9.65 -8.19
CA ASP A 190 -2.55 -9.89 -6.84
C ASP A 190 -2.41 -8.62 -5.95
N ASP A 191 -2.45 -7.46 -6.59
CA ASP A 191 -2.30 -6.12 -6.04
C ASP A 191 -3.66 -5.54 -5.69
N TYR A 192 -3.93 -5.34 -4.39
CA TYR A 192 -5.17 -4.72 -3.96
C TYR A 192 -5.17 -3.22 -4.29
N HIS A 193 -6.28 -2.72 -4.83
CA HIS A 193 -6.50 -1.31 -5.14
C HIS A 193 -7.98 -0.94 -5.09
N TYR A 194 -8.26 0.34 -4.87
CA TYR A 194 -9.61 0.90 -4.93
C TYR A 194 -9.98 1.33 -6.36
N HIS A 195 -11.28 1.43 -6.62
CA HIS A 195 -11.85 2.05 -7.83
C HIS A 195 -12.83 3.20 -7.51
N VAL A 196 -13.04 3.47 -6.22
CA VAL A 196 -13.84 4.59 -5.71
C VAL A 196 -13.10 5.26 -4.56
N ALA A 197 -13.52 6.46 -4.18
CA ALA A 197 -12.91 7.14 -3.04
C ALA A 197 -13.13 6.33 -1.75
N PRO A 198 -12.07 6.07 -0.96
CA PRO A 198 -12.13 5.27 0.25
C PRO A 198 -12.68 6.08 1.43
N LEU A 199 -13.97 6.43 1.40
CA LEU A 199 -14.63 7.30 2.36
C LEU A 199 -14.58 6.80 3.81
N HIS A 200 -14.40 5.49 4.02
CA HIS A 200 -14.22 4.89 5.34
C HIS A 200 -12.97 5.42 6.06
N LEU A 201 -11.97 5.94 5.34
CA LEU A 201 -10.77 6.53 5.93
C LEU A 201 -11.08 7.82 6.70
N GLN A 202 -12.21 8.48 6.45
CA GLN A 202 -12.63 9.66 7.20
C GLN A 202 -12.83 9.37 8.70
N ALA A 203 -13.09 8.12 9.09
CA ALA A 203 -13.13 7.72 10.50
C ALA A 203 -11.78 7.99 11.24
N VAL A 204 -10.66 7.94 10.51
CA VAL A 204 -9.30 8.20 11.04
C VAL A 204 -8.85 9.64 10.74
N LEU A 205 -9.16 10.12 9.54
CA LEU A 205 -8.69 11.41 9.01
C LEU A 205 -9.52 12.60 9.52
N GLY A 206 -10.80 12.38 9.83
CA GLY A 206 -11.77 13.45 9.92
C GLY A 206 -12.09 14.02 8.53
N LYS A 207 -12.78 15.16 8.47
CA LYS A 207 -13.18 15.81 7.21
C LYS A 207 -12.17 16.83 6.70
N ALA A 208 -11.35 17.35 7.58
CA ALA A 208 -10.35 18.37 7.23
C ALA A 208 -9.17 17.81 6.42
N LEU A 209 -8.86 16.53 6.56
CA LEU A 209 -7.79 15.90 5.79
C LEU A 209 -8.35 15.18 4.56
N PRO A 210 -7.62 15.20 3.43
CA PRO A 210 -8.03 14.50 2.23
C PRO A 210 -8.00 12.98 2.44
N VAL A 211 -8.90 12.26 1.79
CA VAL A 211 -8.94 10.79 1.79
C VAL A 211 -7.91 10.20 0.82
N ALA A 212 -7.47 11.00 -0.16
CA ALA A 212 -6.51 10.61 -1.20
C ALA A 212 -5.84 11.84 -1.81
N TYR A 213 -4.84 11.59 -2.64
CA TYR A 213 -4.23 12.56 -3.55
C TYR A 213 -4.28 12.01 -4.97
N ALA A 214 -4.77 12.79 -5.91
CA ALA A 214 -4.65 12.48 -7.33
C ALA A 214 -3.16 12.54 -7.77
N LEU A 215 -2.79 11.81 -8.81
CA LEU A 215 -1.39 11.74 -9.23
C LEU A 215 -0.89 13.02 -9.90
N ASP A 216 -1.76 13.98 -10.15
CA ASP A 216 -1.40 15.37 -10.53
C ASP A 216 -1.04 16.26 -9.33
N GLY A 217 -1.15 15.75 -8.10
CA GLY A 217 -0.77 16.41 -6.85
C GLY A 217 -1.92 17.07 -6.08
N TYR A 218 -3.10 17.21 -6.66
CA TYR A 218 -4.23 17.81 -5.94
C TYR A 218 -4.87 16.83 -4.96
N PRO A 219 -5.26 17.31 -3.74
CA PRO A 219 -5.94 16.47 -2.76
C PRO A 219 -7.37 16.11 -3.20
N ILE A 220 -7.84 14.96 -2.75
CA ILE A 220 -9.22 14.48 -2.92
C ILE A 220 -9.86 14.42 -1.55
N HIS A 221 -10.86 15.27 -1.29
CA HIS A 221 -11.63 15.28 -0.07
C HIS A 221 -12.85 14.35 -0.14
N GLY A 222 -13.55 14.17 0.97
CA GLY A 222 -14.78 13.39 1.04
C GLY A 222 -15.96 14.06 0.33
N LEU A 223 -17.19 13.64 0.71
CA LEU A 223 -18.45 14.13 0.11
C LEU A 223 -18.83 15.55 0.56
N ALA A 224 -18.19 16.07 1.60
CA ALA A 224 -18.48 17.37 2.20
C ALA A 224 -17.18 18.12 2.48
N GLU A 225 -17.30 19.43 2.66
CA GLU A 225 -16.26 20.31 3.16
C GLU A 225 -15.92 19.97 4.63
N ALA A 226 -14.84 20.57 5.14
CA ALA A 226 -14.41 20.38 6.52
C ALA A 226 -15.45 20.84 7.56
N ASP A 227 -16.28 21.81 7.22
CA ASP A 227 -17.36 22.36 8.03
C ASP A 227 -18.71 21.64 7.86
N ASP A 228 -18.75 20.49 7.21
CA ASP A 228 -19.95 19.71 6.87
C ASP A 228 -20.85 20.31 5.78
N SER A 229 -20.50 21.43 5.19
CA SER A 229 -21.25 21.97 4.07
C SER A 229 -21.07 21.13 2.80
N ALA A 230 -22.06 21.18 1.91
CA ALA A 230 -21.92 20.54 0.61
C ALA A 230 -20.96 21.34 -0.28
N PRO A 231 -20.06 20.68 -1.01
CA PRO A 231 -19.20 21.36 -1.98
C PRO A 231 -20.03 22.12 -3.04
N LYS A 232 -19.62 23.34 -3.35
CA LYS A 232 -20.32 24.20 -4.32
C LYS A 232 -19.38 24.56 -5.45
N GLY A 233 -19.95 24.70 -6.66
CA GLY A 233 -19.16 25.17 -7.81
C GLY A 233 -18.13 24.17 -8.30
N LEU A 234 -18.36 22.87 -8.07
CA LEU A 234 -17.48 21.84 -8.62
C LEU A 234 -17.44 21.94 -10.15
N ASP A 235 -16.26 21.88 -10.72
CA ASP A 235 -16.05 21.79 -12.14
C ASP A 235 -16.33 20.35 -12.67
N HIS A 236 -16.08 20.14 -13.94
CA HIS A 236 -16.29 18.84 -14.59
C HIS A 236 -15.31 17.73 -14.12
N TRP A 237 -14.28 18.09 -13.34
CA TRP A 237 -13.38 17.14 -12.69
C TRP A 237 -13.77 16.80 -11.24
N ASN A 238 -14.92 17.31 -10.76
CA ASN A 238 -15.34 17.28 -9.37
C ASN A 238 -14.39 18.05 -8.42
N GLY A 239 -13.77 19.11 -8.94
CA GLY A 239 -12.87 19.98 -8.18
C GLY A 239 -13.33 21.41 -8.15
N HIS A 240 -12.80 22.20 -7.23
CA HIS A 240 -13.00 23.64 -7.15
C HIS A 240 -11.87 24.33 -6.38
N ASP A 241 -11.74 25.64 -6.59
CA ASP A 241 -10.91 26.48 -5.75
C ASP A 241 -11.74 26.92 -4.52
N HIS A 242 -11.28 26.57 -3.33
CA HIS A 242 -11.91 26.94 -2.08
C HIS A 242 -10.86 27.28 -1.02
N ALA A 243 -10.89 28.53 -0.53
CA ALA A 243 -9.98 28.99 0.52
C ALA A 243 -10.26 28.31 1.86
N PRO A 244 -9.25 27.96 2.68
CA PRO A 244 -7.82 28.21 2.46
C PRO A 244 -7.10 27.10 1.68
N LEU A 245 -7.77 26.04 1.23
CA LEU A 245 -7.16 24.81 0.68
C LEU A 245 -6.64 25.01 -0.76
N GLY A 246 -7.16 26.01 -1.49
CA GLY A 246 -6.93 26.13 -2.92
C GLY A 246 -7.70 25.06 -3.70
N TYR A 247 -7.21 24.75 -4.91
CA TYR A 247 -7.88 23.75 -5.75
C TYR A 247 -7.76 22.34 -5.15
N HIS A 248 -8.88 21.65 -5.08
CA HIS A 248 -8.98 20.27 -4.64
C HIS A 248 -10.20 19.59 -5.26
N TYR A 249 -10.18 18.25 -5.25
CA TYR A 249 -11.28 17.41 -5.71
C TYR A 249 -12.13 16.93 -4.55
N HIS A 250 -13.37 16.56 -4.87
CA HIS A 250 -14.28 15.89 -3.97
C HIS A 250 -14.68 14.51 -4.48
N ALA A 251 -14.87 13.58 -3.55
CA ALA A 251 -15.54 12.32 -3.81
C ALA A 251 -17.01 12.53 -4.17
N THR A 252 -17.59 11.64 -4.97
CA THR A 252 -19.01 11.66 -5.35
C THR A 252 -19.62 10.26 -5.16
N LEU A 253 -20.95 10.20 -4.96
CA LEU A 253 -21.69 8.93 -4.84
C LEU A 253 -22.05 8.31 -6.19
N LYS A 254 -21.80 9.01 -7.28
CA LYS A 254 -22.04 8.57 -8.65
C LYS A 254 -20.74 8.60 -9.42
N TYR A 255 -20.70 7.86 -10.54
CA TYR A 255 -19.56 7.95 -11.45
C TYR A 255 -19.16 9.42 -11.70
N PRO A 256 -17.88 9.79 -11.58
CA PRO A 256 -16.68 8.93 -11.47
C PRO A 256 -16.27 8.56 -10.03
N TYR A 257 -17.06 8.80 -9.01
CA TYR A 257 -16.83 8.50 -7.59
C TYR A 257 -15.67 9.25 -6.92
N LEU A 258 -14.79 9.85 -7.69
CA LEU A 258 -13.64 10.68 -7.28
C LEU A 258 -13.38 11.72 -8.38
N ASN A 259 -12.15 12.18 -8.56
CA ASN A 259 -11.81 13.12 -9.64
C ASN A 259 -12.16 12.54 -11.01
N GLY A 260 -12.92 13.29 -11.81
CA GLY A 260 -13.34 12.91 -13.16
C GLY A 260 -12.26 13.09 -14.23
N GLY A 261 -11.12 13.62 -13.84
CA GLY A 261 -9.96 13.93 -14.67
C GLY A 261 -8.84 14.54 -13.86
N PHE A 262 -7.77 14.90 -14.53
CA PHE A 262 -6.65 15.63 -13.96
C PHE A 262 -6.73 17.11 -14.35
N ARG A 263 -6.87 17.99 -13.38
CA ARG A 263 -6.74 19.44 -13.54
C ARG A 263 -5.28 19.84 -13.74
N GLY A 264 -4.39 19.10 -13.10
CA GLY A 264 -2.95 19.30 -13.19
C GLY A 264 -2.31 18.56 -14.35
N VAL A 265 -1.06 18.92 -14.61
CA VAL A 265 -0.24 18.25 -15.62
C VAL A 265 0.10 16.84 -15.18
N VAL A 266 -0.22 15.85 -16.02
CA VAL A 266 0.23 14.46 -15.90
C VAL A 266 0.84 14.01 -17.22
N THR A 267 1.76 13.06 -17.15
CA THR A 267 2.25 12.36 -18.36
C THR A 267 1.50 11.05 -18.49
N GLU A 268 0.91 10.80 -19.65
CA GLU A 268 0.30 9.53 -19.99
C GLU A 268 1.25 8.68 -20.84
N ARG A 269 1.46 7.43 -20.43
CA ARG A 269 2.17 6.45 -21.22
C ARG A 269 1.55 5.06 -21.02
N GLU A 270 1.28 4.34 -22.10
CA GLU A 270 0.69 3.00 -22.06
C GLU A 270 -0.63 2.95 -21.27
N GLU A 271 -1.49 3.94 -21.45
CA GLU A 271 -2.80 4.09 -20.78
C GLU A 271 -2.72 4.27 -19.25
N GLN A 272 -1.61 4.78 -18.73
CA GLN A 272 -1.44 5.06 -17.30
C GLN A 272 -0.69 6.36 -17.07
N VAL A 273 -0.80 6.93 -15.87
CA VAL A 273 0.04 8.03 -15.42
C VAL A 273 1.47 7.52 -15.27
N ASP A 274 2.44 8.20 -15.89
CA ASP A 274 3.86 7.84 -15.86
C ASP A 274 4.70 8.96 -15.23
N PRO A 275 5.63 8.62 -14.35
CA PRO A 275 5.91 7.30 -13.81
C PRO A 275 5.07 6.99 -12.57
N GLN A 276 4.80 5.70 -12.37
CA GLN A 276 4.20 5.18 -11.15
C GLN A 276 4.86 3.85 -10.75
N PRO A 277 4.71 3.41 -9.49
CA PRO A 277 5.21 2.14 -9.01
C PRO A 277 4.66 0.96 -9.79
N ARG A 278 5.44 -0.11 -9.81
CA ARG A 278 5.03 -1.38 -10.43
C ARG A 278 4.67 -2.39 -9.36
N ALA A 279 3.48 -2.96 -9.49
CA ALA A 279 3.09 -4.12 -8.71
C ALA A 279 3.88 -5.36 -9.18
N GLN A 280 4.19 -6.26 -8.24
CA GLN A 280 4.94 -7.49 -8.51
C GLN A 280 4.05 -8.70 -8.23
N GLY A 281 3.45 -9.25 -9.28
CA GLY A 281 2.74 -10.52 -9.15
C GLY A 281 3.71 -11.70 -9.10
N VAL A 282 3.32 -12.73 -8.38
CA VAL A 282 4.10 -13.98 -8.26
C VAL A 282 3.58 -15.09 -9.15
N ARG A 283 2.37 -14.97 -9.69
CA ARG A 283 1.70 -15.96 -10.52
C ARG A 283 0.98 -15.31 -11.71
N GLU A 284 0.62 -16.10 -12.70
CA GLU A 284 -0.18 -15.62 -13.82
C GLU A 284 -1.64 -15.40 -13.40
N ALA A 285 -2.30 -14.45 -14.05
CA ALA A 285 -3.73 -14.23 -13.87
C ALA A 285 -4.53 -15.45 -14.34
N LEU A 286 -5.46 -15.91 -13.53
CA LEU A 286 -6.35 -16.99 -13.84
C LEU A 286 -7.62 -16.50 -14.56
N GLN A 287 -8.42 -17.44 -15.06
CA GLN A 287 -9.71 -17.13 -15.68
C GLN A 287 -10.77 -16.82 -14.62
N VAL A 288 -11.81 -16.08 -15.02
CA VAL A 288 -12.98 -15.80 -14.17
C VAL A 288 -13.60 -17.11 -13.69
N LEU A 289 -13.73 -17.28 -12.37
CA LEU A 289 -14.47 -18.39 -11.77
C LEU A 289 -15.96 -18.01 -11.73
N ARG A 290 -16.68 -18.36 -12.81
CA ARG A 290 -18.08 -17.96 -12.98
C ARG A 290 -18.98 -18.55 -11.89
N GLY A 291 -19.80 -17.70 -11.29
CA GLY A 291 -20.73 -18.06 -10.23
C GLY A 291 -20.08 -18.17 -8.85
N ALA A 292 -18.80 -17.83 -8.74
CA ALA A 292 -18.15 -17.71 -7.43
C ALA A 292 -18.57 -16.41 -6.74
N LYS A 293 -18.61 -16.47 -5.40
CA LYS A 293 -18.73 -15.31 -4.53
C LYS A 293 -17.71 -15.46 -3.39
N ILE A 294 -16.89 -14.47 -3.19
CA ILE A 294 -15.95 -14.46 -2.05
C ILE A 294 -16.75 -14.23 -0.77
N THR A 295 -16.62 -15.15 0.18
CA THR A 295 -17.37 -15.16 1.44
C THR A 295 -16.53 -14.79 2.65
N GLY A 296 -15.20 -14.89 2.56
CA GLY A 296 -14.32 -14.55 3.66
C GLY A 296 -12.90 -14.25 3.21
N PHE A 297 -12.24 -13.38 3.99
CA PHE A 297 -10.82 -13.11 3.91
C PHE A 297 -10.25 -12.93 5.30
N LYS A 298 -9.11 -13.53 5.58
CA LYS A 298 -8.45 -13.46 6.87
C LYS A 298 -6.93 -13.35 6.71
N THR A 299 -6.34 -12.38 7.38
CA THR A 299 -4.91 -12.34 7.65
C THR A 299 -4.61 -13.27 8.82
N ILE A 300 -3.80 -14.30 8.58
CA ILE A 300 -3.36 -15.27 9.59
C ILE A 300 -2.13 -14.72 10.31
N THR A 301 -1.12 -14.37 9.54
CA THR A 301 0.08 -13.68 10.02
C THR A 301 0.30 -12.44 9.13
N PRO A 302 0.35 -11.23 9.70
CA PRO A 302 0.58 -10.01 8.91
C PRO A 302 1.76 -10.16 7.96
N GLU A 303 1.57 -9.73 6.72
CA GLU A 303 2.53 -9.76 5.61
C GLU A 303 3.03 -11.15 5.20
N LYS A 304 2.60 -12.24 5.88
CA LYS A 304 3.13 -13.59 5.65
C LYS A 304 2.10 -14.63 5.23
N SER A 305 0.92 -14.64 5.83
CA SER A 305 -0.04 -15.70 5.53
C SER A 305 -1.48 -15.25 5.62
N TYR A 306 -2.30 -15.78 4.72
CA TYR A 306 -3.68 -15.37 4.52
C TYR A 306 -4.55 -16.55 4.12
N ALA A 307 -5.86 -16.40 4.33
CA ALA A 307 -6.88 -17.34 3.86
C ALA A 307 -8.02 -16.57 3.18
N LEU A 308 -8.43 -17.01 2.00
CA LEU A 308 -9.59 -16.52 1.27
C LEU A 308 -10.59 -17.67 1.10
N GLN A 309 -11.85 -17.40 1.39
CA GLN A 309 -12.96 -18.36 1.24
C GLN A 309 -13.94 -17.89 0.17
N TYR A 310 -14.49 -18.81 -0.57
CA TYR A 310 -15.47 -18.51 -1.60
C TYR A 310 -16.50 -19.64 -1.74
N ASP A 311 -17.71 -19.27 -2.15
CA ASP A 311 -18.73 -20.22 -2.56
C ASP A 311 -18.85 -20.24 -4.08
N VAL A 312 -19.03 -21.41 -4.68
CA VAL A 312 -19.34 -21.56 -6.08
C VAL A 312 -20.23 -22.79 -6.30
N ARG A 313 -21.33 -22.63 -7.02
CA ARG A 313 -22.26 -23.72 -7.35
C ARG A 313 -22.77 -24.52 -6.13
N GLY A 314 -22.95 -23.84 -5.00
CA GLY A 314 -23.44 -24.44 -3.76
C GLY A 314 -22.40 -25.19 -2.93
N GLY A 315 -21.12 -25.16 -3.31
CA GLY A 315 -20.01 -25.72 -2.53
C GLY A 315 -19.01 -24.62 -2.12
N ALA A 316 -18.35 -24.83 -0.98
CA ALA A 316 -17.34 -23.91 -0.44
C ALA A 316 -15.94 -24.31 -0.92
N GLY A 317 -15.16 -23.33 -1.35
CA GLY A 317 -13.74 -23.46 -1.65
C GLY A 317 -12.88 -22.51 -0.81
N ALA A 318 -11.58 -22.75 -0.77
CA ALA A 318 -10.63 -21.91 -0.07
C ALA A 318 -9.30 -21.79 -0.79
N ILE A 319 -8.61 -20.68 -0.56
CA ILE A 319 -7.21 -20.47 -0.95
C ILE A 319 -6.46 -20.03 0.30
N ASP A 320 -5.61 -20.91 0.83
CA ASP A 320 -4.65 -20.58 1.87
C ASP A 320 -3.31 -20.31 1.22
N TYR A 321 -2.61 -19.26 1.64
CA TYR A 321 -1.32 -18.93 1.05
C TYR A 321 -0.38 -18.27 2.07
N GLU A 322 0.91 -18.60 1.93
CA GLU A 322 1.94 -18.13 2.82
C GLU A 322 3.25 -17.83 2.11
N GLN A 323 3.97 -16.84 2.59
CA GLN A 323 5.33 -16.55 2.17
C GLN A 323 6.30 -17.47 2.92
N VAL A 324 6.87 -18.44 2.21
CA VAL A 324 7.82 -19.42 2.79
C VAL A 324 9.27 -18.91 2.81
N SER A 325 9.60 -17.99 1.92
CA SER A 325 10.84 -17.21 1.92
C SER A 325 10.64 -15.93 1.13
N GLU A 326 11.61 -15.02 1.13
CA GLU A 326 11.49 -13.76 0.38
C GLU A 326 11.15 -14.02 -1.09
N GLY A 327 10.05 -13.42 -1.56
CA GLY A 327 9.55 -13.57 -2.93
C GLY A 327 9.02 -14.95 -3.30
N VAL A 328 8.92 -15.90 -2.35
CA VAL A 328 8.42 -17.27 -2.61
C VAL A 328 7.15 -17.51 -1.81
N TRP A 329 6.08 -17.84 -2.52
CA TRP A 329 4.75 -18.05 -1.96
C TRP A 329 4.27 -19.47 -2.21
N LYS A 330 3.79 -20.14 -1.17
CA LYS A 330 3.10 -21.43 -1.25
C LYS A 330 1.60 -21.20 -1.17
N PHE A 331 0.86 -21.79 -2.10
CA PHE A 331 -0.59 -21.73 -2.17
C PHE A 331 -1.18 -23.13 -2.01
N ARG A 332 -2.27 -23.22 -1.27
CA ARG A 332 -3.10 -24.40 -1.13
C ARG A 332 -4.52 -24.04 -1.57
N PHE A 333 -4.95 -24.61 -2.67
CA PHE A 333 -6.28 -24.45 -3.21
C PHE A 333 -7.13 -25.63 -2.77
N THR A 334 -8.26 -25.38 -2.12
CA THR A 334 -9.27 -26.38 -1.78
C THR A 334 -10.50 -26.11 -2.64
N SER A 335 -10.82 -27.04 -3.50
CA SER A 335 -12.00 -26.97 -4.37
C SER A 335 -13.28 -27.37 -3.61
N PRO A 336 -14.50 -27.01 -4.09
CA PRO A 336 -15.76 -27.35 -3.45
C PRO A 336 -16.03 -28.85 -3.29
N ASP A 337 -15.43 -29.69 -4.12
CA ASP A 337 -15.47 -31.17 -4.03
C ASP A 337 -14.47 -31.75 -3.02
N GLY A 338 -13.72 -30.89 -2.33
CA GLY A 338 -12.70 -31.27 -1.36
C GLY A 338 -11.33 -31.61 -1.95
N ALA A 339 -11.17 -31.53 -3.27
CA ALA A 339 -9.86 -31.73 -3.88
C ALA A 339 -8.89 -30.61 -3.48
N VAL A 340 -7.65 -31.02 -3.14
CA VAL A 340 -6.60 -30.10 -2.70
C VAL A 340 -5.47 -30.09 -3.73
N ARG A 341 -5.01 -28.90 -4.10
CA ARG A 341 -3.87 -28.66 -4.97
C ARG A 341 -2.92 -27.69 -4.27
N GLU A 342 -1.64 -28.01 -4.23
CA GLU A 342 -0.61 -27.11 -3.70
C GLU A 342 0.32 -26.67 -4.84
N GLU A 343 0.66 -25.39 -4.84
CA GLU A 343 1.57 -24.78 -5.80
C GLU A 343 2.50 -23.81 -5.11
N THR A 344 3.71 -23.70 -5.63
CA THR A 344 4.69 -22.71 -5.13
C THR A 344 5.05 -21.79 -6.29
N TYR A 345 4.96 -20.49 -6.02
CA TYR A 345 5.27 -19.44 -6.98
C TYR A 345 6.44 -18.59 -6.47
N ARG A 346 7.24 -18.10 -7.40
CA ARG A 346 8.40 -17.26 -7.09
C ARG A 346 8.27 -15.94 -7.85
N ALA A 347 8.49 -14.84 -7.13
CA ALA A 347 8.54 -13.52 -7.75
C ALA A 347 9.59 -13.50 -8.87
N GLY A 348 9.21 -13.05 -10.04
CA GLY A 348 10.08 -13.03 -11.23
C GLY A 348 9.97 -14.25 -12.14
N ASP A 349 9.38 -15.39 -11.71
CA ASP A 349 9.16 -16.57 -12.55
C ASP A 349 8.00 -16.40 -13.56
N ARG A 350 7.38 -15.23 -13.62
CA ARG A 350 6.40 -14.94 -14.69
C ARG A 350 7.09 -15.12 -16.03
N ARG A 351 6.80 -16.24 -16.69
CA ARG A 351 7.10 -16.39 -18.11
C ARG A 351 6.34 -15.27 -18.81
N GLY A 352 7.09 -14.33 -19.37
CA GLY A 352 6.48 -13.25 -20.14
C GLY A 352 5.51 -13.88 -21.12
N GLY A 353 4.23 -13.47 -21.07
CA GLY A 353 3.22 -13.90 -22.03
C GLY A 353 3.68 -13.52 -23.44
N GLY A 354 4.53 -14.35 -24.00
CA GLY A 354 4.95 -14.27 -25.38
C GLY A 354 3.72 -14.52 -26.24
N GLY A 355 3.25 -13.46 -26.90
CA GLY A 355 2.30 -13.61 -27.99
C GLY A 355 2.84 -14.67 -28.94
N GLY A 356 2.21 -15.84 -28.96
CA GLY A 356 2.53 -16.90 -29.90
C GLY A 356 2.40 -16.36 -31.32
N LYS A 357 3.53 -16.02 -31.93
CA LYS A 357 3.61 -15.97 -33.39
C LYS A 357 3.30 -17.38 -33.85
N LYS A 358 2.06 -17.60 -34.29
CA LYS A 358 1.75 -18.75 -35.15
C LYS A 358 2.68 -18.63 -36.35
N GLY A 359 3.67 -19.52 -36.39
CA GLY A 359 4.45 -19.77 -37.60
C GLY A 359 3.51 -20.12 -38.71
N LYS A 360 3.50 -19.32 -39.77
CA LYS A 360 3.00 -19.70 -41.06
C LYS A 360 3.99 -20.72 -41.61
N ASP A 361 3.72 -21.99 -41.38
CA ASP A 361 4.41 -23.06 -42.10
C ASP A 361 4.11 -22.92 -43.57
N GLY A 362 5.18 -22.96 -44.33
CA GLY A 362 5.22 -22.76 -45.74
C GLY A 362 4.34 -23.78 -46.51
N LYS A 363 3.52 -23.26 -47.39
CA LYS A 363 2.97 -24.00 -48.50
C LYS A 363 4.03 -24.08 -49.57
N GLY A 364 4.48 -25.33 -49.80
CA GLY A 364 5.37 -25.67 -50.87
C GLY A 364 4.82 -25.29 -52.23
N ARG A 365 5.74 -24.81 -53.09
CA ARG A 365 5.61 -24.75 -54.53
C ARG A 365 5.26 -26.16 -55.05
N ARG A 366 4.22 -26.24 -55.81
CA ARG A 366 4.15 -27.24 -56.89
C ARG A 366 4.31 -26.49 -58.18
N ASP A 367 5.43 -26.83 -58.83
CA ASP A 367 5.58 -26.65 -60.28
C ASP A 367 4.69 -27.66 -60.94
N GLU A 368 3.93 -27.22 -61.97
CA GLU A 368 3.54 -28.02 -63.14
C GLU A 368 2.79 -27.13 -64.13
N GLU A 369 3.44 -27.09 -65.34
CA GLU A 369 3.00 -26.77 -66.70
C GLU A 369 2.34 -25.41 -67.01
#